data_d40a6827b50bd2747e794ee4ab311d3c
#
_entry.id   d40a6827b50bd2747e794ee4ab311d3c
#
_cell.length_a   1.000
_cell.length_b   1.000
_cell.length_c   1.000
_cell.angle_alpha   90.00
_cell.angle_beta   90.00
_cell.angle_gamma   90.00
#
_symmetry.space_group_name_H-M   'P 1'
#
loop_
_entity.id
_entity.type
_entity.pdbx_description
1 polymer ?
#
loop_
_entity_poly.entity_id
_entity_poly.type
_entity_poly.pdbx_seq_one_letter_code
_entity_poly.pdbx_strand_id
1 'polypeptide(L)'
;MIAANVKDIKLVDLQSDAYKNVKGKVLISPACGSDEMVLRLFEVGQGGYSADHSHDFPHYVYVLEGDGTVELDGKKYPVEAGSFSFIPNGTKHQLVNTTTTGKMLKFLCMVPVEGHIGFGE
;
A
#
# COMPACT_ATOMS: atom_id res chain seq x y z
N MET A 1 -21.36 5.59 -2.64
CA MET A 1 -20.83 6.78 -3.32
C MET A 1 -20.06 7.62 -2.31
N ILE A 2 -18.91 8.16 -2.68
CA ILE A 2 -18.12 8.99 -1.77
C ILE A 2 -17.36 10.06 -2.55
N ALA A 3 -17.24 11.24 -1.95
CA ALA A 3 -16.32 12.29 -2.38
C ALA A 3 -15.76 12.93 -1.11
N ALA A 4 -14.50 12.68 -0.80
CA ALA A 4 -13.90 13.06 0.46
C ALA A 4 -12.42 13.38 0.31
N ASN A 5 -11.79 13.83 1.38
CA ASN A 5 -10.36 14.09 1.43
C ASN A 5 -9.70 13.07 2.35
N VAL A 6 -8.46 12.67 2.05
CA VAL A 6 -7.74 11.67 2.85
C VAL A 6 -7.59 12.09 4.31
N LYS A 7 -7.55 13.40 4.60
CA LYS A 7 -7.42 13.89 5.98
C LYS A 7 -8.63 13.54 6.84
N ASP A 8 -9.78 13.27 6.22
CA ASP A 8 -11.02 12.95 6.92
C ASP A 8 -11.20 11.44 7.15
N ILE A 9 -10.28 10.64 6.67
CA ILE A 9 -10.35 9.18 6.74
C ILE A 9 -9.47 8.68 7.89
N LYS A 10 -10.00 7.71 8.65
CA LYS A 10 -9.32 7.15 9.80
C LYS A 10 -8.03 6.42 9.40
N LEU A 11 -6.93 6.75 10.07
CA LEU A 11 -5.65 6.06 9.95
C LEU A 11 -5.67 4.82 10.84
N VAL A 12 -5.35 3.66 10.26
CA VAL A 12 -5.31 2.36 10.96
C VAL A 12 -3.88 1.89 11.04
N ASP A 13 -3.43 1.51 12.24
CA ASP A 13 -2.12 0.93 12.45
C ASP A 13 -2.18 -0.55 12.04
N LEU A 14 -1.33 -0.96 11.09
CA LEU A 14 -1.31 -2.33 10.59
C LEU A 14 -0.36 -3.15 11.47
N GLN A 15 -0.94 -3.85 12.45
CA GLN A 15 -0.19 -4.64 13.42
C GLN A 15 -0.16 -6.11 13.02
N SER A 16 0.96 -6.52 12.46
CA SER A 16 1.19 -7.90 12.06
C SER A 16 2.70 -8.10 11.99
N ASP A 17 3.18 -9.31 12.18
CA ASP A 17 4.61 -9.63 12.01
C ASP A 17 5.07 -9.41 10.57
N ALA A 18 4.14 -9.38 9.62
CA ALA A 18 4.45 -9.17 8.20
C ALA A 18 4.73 -7.69 7.88
N TYR A 19 4.20 -6.76 8.66
CA TYR A 19 4.36 -5.32 8.46
C TYR A 19 5.27 -4.72 9.52
N LYS A 20 6.06 -3.72 9.13
CA LYS A 20 6.83 -2.95 10.09
C LYS A 20 6.59 -1.46 9.85
N ASN A 21 6.12 -0.76 10.89
CA ASN A 21 5.92 0.69 10.87
C ASN A 21 5.03 1.14 9.70
N VAL A 22 3.90 0.44 9.50
CA VAL A 22 2.95 0.70 8.42
C VAL A 22 1.60 1.07 8.99
N LYS A 23 1.02 2.15 8.46
CA LYS A 23 -0.35 2.57 8.73
C LYS A 23 -1.08 2.72 7.41
N GLY A 24 -2.39 2.64 7.46
CA GLY A 24 -3.19 2.71 6.24
C GLY A 24 -4.54 3.36 6.43
N LYS A 25 -5.10 3.80 5.32
CA LYS A 25 -6.46 4.34 5.24
C LYS A 25 -7.19 3.62 4.11
N VAL A 26 -8.42 3.22 4.38
CA VAL A 26 -9.31 2.69 3.34
C VAL A 26 -10.09 3.86 2.76
N LEU A 27 -9.87 4.15 1.48
CA LEU A 27 -10.49 5.29 0.82
C LEU A 27 -11.77 4.92 0.10
N ILE A 28 -11.72 3.87 -0.70
CA ILE A 28 -12.87 3.38 -1.47
C ILE A 28 -12.98 1.88 -1.23
N SER A 29 -14.18 1.44 -0.84
CA SER A 29 -14.44 0.04 -0.52
C SER A 29 -15.93 -0.29 -0.69
N PRO A 30 -16.35 -1.53 -0.46
CA PRO A 30 -17.78 -1.87 -0.46
C PRO A 30 -18.62 -0.99 0.47
N ALA A 31 -18.05 -0.46 1.55
CA ALA A 31 -18.76 0.44 2.46
C ALA A 31 -19.32 1.68 1.76
N CYS A 32 -18.70 2.13 0.67
CA CYS A 32 -19.20 3.25 -0.14
C CYS A 32 -19.78 2.83 -1.48
N GLY A 33 -19.93 1.53 -1.72
CA GLY A 33 -20.57 0.99 -2.92
C GLY A 33 -19.62 0.42 -3.98
N SER A 34 -18.32 0.37 -3.72
CA SER A 34 -17.36 -0.20 -4.65
C SER A 34 -17.26 -1.71 -4.43
N ASP A 35 -18.00 -2.48 -5.23
CA ASP A 35 -18.10 -3.93 -5.04
C ASP A 35 -16.97 -4.72 -5.70
N GLU A 36 -16.19 -4.11 -6.60
CA GLU A 36 -15.15 -4.80 -7.36
C GLU A 36 -13.75 -4.47 -6.88
N MET A 37 -13.47 -3.20 -6.55
CA MET A 37 -12.13 -2.72 -6.24
C MET A 37 -12.11 -1.96 -4.91
N VAL A 38 -10.95 -2.00 -4.26
CA VAL A 38 -10.68 -1.23 -3.04
C VAL A 38 -9.45 -0.35 -3.27
N LEU A 39 -9.56 0.93 -2.93
CA LEU A 39 -8.45 1.89 -2.98
C LEU A 39 -7.99 2.19 -1.56
N ARG A 40 -6.69 1.99 -1.30
CA ARG A 40 -6.09 2.19 0.01
C ARG A 40 -4.88 3.11 -0.09
N LEU A 41 -4.66 3.89 0.97
CA LEU A 41 -3.44 4.68 1.15
C LEU A 41 -2.62 4.01 2.25
N PHE A 42 -1.33 3.77 1.96
CA PHE A 42 -0.37 3.27 2.95
C PHE A 42 0.65 4.34 3.29
N GLU A 43 1.02 4.39 4.57
CA GLU A 43 2.09 5.23 5.08
C GLU A 43 3.12 4.33 5.75
N VAL A 44 4.32 4.28 5.18
CA VAL A 44 5.41 3.44 5.68
C VAL A 44 6.47 4.36 6.27
N GLY A 45 6.70 4.26 7.58
CA GLY A 45 7.70 5.04 8.28
C GLY A 45 9.13 4.58 7.97
N GLN A 46 10.10 5.36 8.41
CA GLN A 46 11.51 5.04 8.19
C GLN A 46 11.85 3.65 8.73
N GLY A 47 12.56 2.87 7.93
CA GLY A 47 12.92 1.50 8.26
C GLY A 47 11.77 0.50 8.15
N GLY A 48 10.59 0.97 7.75
CA GLY A 48 9.40 0.15 7.63
C GLY A 48 9.27 -0.55 6.29
N TYR A 49 8.36 -1.52 6.24
CA TYR A 49 8.09 -2.28 5.03
C TYR A 49 6.70 -2.93 5.06
N SER A 50 6.13 -3.12 3.89
CA SER A 50 4.91 -3.90 3.72
C SER A 50 5.22 -5.39 3.74
N ALA A 51 4.18 -6.22 3.82
CA ALA A 51 4.35 -7.67 3.81
C ALA A 51 5.06 -8.14 2.53
N ASP A 52 6.01 -9.08 2.69
CA ASP A 52 6.76 -9.68 1.58
C ASP A 52 6.09 -11.01 1.22
N HIS A 53 5.16 -10.94 0.28
CA HIS A 53 4.41 -12.13 -0.12
C HIS A 53 3.87 -12.01 -1.54
N SER A 54 3.31 -13.11 -2.05
CA SER A 54 2.58 -13.13 -3.32
C SER A 54 1.10 -13.36 -3.05
N HIS A 55 0.28 -12.91 -3.98
CA HIS A 55 -1.17 -13.07 -3.91
C HIS A 55 -1.72 -13.55 -5.24
N ASP A 56 -2.93 -14.09 -5.18
CA ASP A 56 -3.66 -14.55 -6.35
C ASP A 56 -4.54 -13.44 -6.94
N PHE A 57 -4.10 -12.21 -6.80
CA PHE A 57 -4.74 -11.02 -7.35
C PHE A 57 -3.69 -9.94 -7.62
N PRO A 58 -3.97 -8.99 -8.55
CA PRO A 58 -3.00 -7.94 -8.89
C PRO A 58 -3.05 -6.77 -7.92
N HIS A 59 -1.96 -5.98 -7.91
CA HIS A 59 -1.88 -4.70 -7.21
C HIS A 59 -1.56 -3.59 -8.19
N TYR A 60 -2.19 -2.44 -8.00
CA TYR A 60 -1.94 -1.21 -8.75
C TYR A 60 -1.44 -0.17 -7.76
N VAL A 61 -0.19 0.26 -7.91
CA VAL A 61 0.49 1.12 -6.94
C VAL A 61 0.89 2.44 -7.56
N TYR A 62 0.67 3.52 -6.84
CA TYR A 62 1.14 4.86 -7.21
C TYR A 62 1.75 5.54 -5.99
N VAL A 63 3.02 5.94 -6.08
CA VAL A 63 3.74 6.59 -4.97
C VAL A 63 3.43 8.08 -4.96
N LEU A 64 2.95 8.56 -3.82
CA LEU A 64 2.57 9.96 -3.62
C LEU A 64 3.71 10.79 -3.04
N GLU A 65 4.50 10.19 -2.13
CA GLU A 65 5.46 10.94 -1.32
C GLU A 65 6.55 10.00 -0.82
N GLY A 66 7.76 10.55 -0.67
CA GLY A 66 8.88 9.82 -0.09
C GLY A 66 9.70 9.03 -1.11
N ASP A 67 10.65 8.27 -0.60
CA ASP A 67 11.57 7.45 -1.37
C ASP A 67 11.64 6.05 -0.78
N GLY A 68 11.87 5.07 -1.63
CA GLY A 68 11.99 3.70 -1.17
C GLY A 68 12.31 2.75 -2.31
N THR A 69 11.97 1.48 -2.12
CA THR A 69 12.08 0.46 -3.16
C THR A 69 10.79 -0.34 -3.23
N VAL A 70 10.47 -0.81 -4.44
CA VAL A 70 9.54 -1.91 -4.63
C VAL A 70 10.34 -3.12 -5.08
N GLU A 71 10.15 -4.23 -4.39
CA GLU A 71 10.79 -5.49 -4.74
C GLU A 71 9.76 -6.37 -5.45
N LEU A 72 10.12 -6.84 -6.65
CA LEU A 72 9.28 -7.69 -7.49
C LEU A 72 10.08 -8.93 -7.86
N ASP A 73 9.69 -10.09 -7.34
CA ASP A 73 10.36 -11.38 -7.56
C ASP A 73 11.88 -11.31 -7.32
N GLY A 74 12.26 -10.68 -6.19
CA GLY A 74 13.67 -10.57 -5.79
C GLY A 74 14.44 -9.44 -6.44
N LYS A 75 13.85 -8.72 -7.39
CA LYS A 75 14.48 -7.58 -8.04
C LYS A 75 13.99 -6.27 -7.44
N LYS A 76 14.92 -5.39 -7.06
CA LYS A 76 14.60 -4.13 -6.40
C LYS A 76 14.59 -2.98 -7.41
N TYR A 77 13.54 -2.17 -7.35
CA TYR A 77 13.38 -0.97 -8.17
C TYR A 77 13.24 0.23 -7.24
N PRO A 78 14.04 1.30 -7.45
CA PRO A 78 13.85 2.51 -6.64
C PRO A 78 12.53 3.19 -7.00
N VAL A 79 11.87 3.75 -5.98
CA VAL A 79 10.63 4.51 -6.16
C VAL A 79 10.73 5.85 -5.46
N GLU A 80 10.00 6.83 -5.99
CA GLU A 80 9.85 8.18 -5.45
C GLU A 80 8.47 8.70 -5.79
N ALA A 81 8.14 9.92 -5.40
CA ALA A 81 6.87 10.54 -5.76
C ALA A 81 6.67 10.50 -7.28
N GLY A 82 5.52 9.99 -7.73
CA GLY A 82 5.22 9.81 -9.15
C GLY A 82 5.57 8.45 -9.71
N SER A 83 6.28 7.60 -8.97
CA SER A 83 6.54 6.22 -9.38
C SER A 83 5.26 5.40 -9.34
N PHE A 84 5.13 4.46 -10.26
CA PHE A 84 3.98 3.57 -10.28
C PHE A 84 4.41 2.14 -10.60
N SER A 85 3.60 1.18 -10.17
CA SER A 85 3.87 -0.23 -10.39
C SER A 85 2.58 -0.99 -10.64
N PHE A 86 2.63 -1.92 -11.57
CA PHE A 86 1.63 -2.96 -11.70
C PHE A 86 2.27 -4.28 -11.24
N ILE A 87 1.63 -4.93 -10.28
CA ILE A 87 2.13 -6.19 -9.70
C ILE A 87 1.15 -7.28 -10.08
N PRO A 88 1.51 -8.16 -11.05
CA PRO A 88 0.61 -9.24 -11.49
C PRO A 88 0.36 -10.28 -10.40
N ASN A 89 -0.67 -11.08 -10.62
CA ASN A 89 -0.94 -12.25 -9.79
C ASN A 89 0.32 -13.11 -9.63
N GLY A 90 0.56 -13.61 -8.42
CA GLY A 90 1.63 -14.55 -8.15
C GLY A 90 3.03 -13.94 -8.03
N THR A 91 3.17 -12.64 -8.25
CA THR A 91 4.46 -11.96 -8.11
C THR A 91 4.75 -11.70 -6.64
N LYS A 92 5.86 -12.23 -6.15
CA LYS A 92 6.33 -11.91 -4.80
C LYS A 92 6.78 -10.45 -4.77
N HIS A 93 6.25 -9.68 -3.80
CA HIS A 93 6.47 -8.24 -3.77
C HIS A 93 6.55 -7.69 -2.36
N GLN A 94 7.23 -6.54 -2.24
CA GLN A 94 7.32 -5.79 -0.99
C GLN A 94 7.66 -4.34 -1.30
N LEU A 95 7.05 -3.39 -0.57
CA LEU A 95 7.45 -2.00 -0.58
C LEU A 95 8.22 -1.69 0.70
N VAL A 96 9.36 -1.01 0.56
CA VAL A 96 10.26 -0.71 1.66
C VAL A 96 10.60 0.76 1.68
N ASN A 97 10.50 1.40 2.85
CA ASN A 97 10.98 2.75 3.05
C ASN A 97 12.48 2.69 3.37
N THR A 98 13.30 3.07 2.41
CA THR A 98 14.76 3.03 2.52
C THR A 98 15.38 4.36 2.93
N THR A 99 14.58 5.38 3.23
CA THR A 99 15.12 6.68 3.61
C THR A 99 15.80 6.63 4.96
N THR A 100 16.77 7.56 5.15
CA THR A 100 17.43 7.78 6.45
C THR A 100 17.12 9.17 6.99
N THR A 101 16.17 9.88 6.35
CA THR A 101 15.85 11.28 6.66
C THR A 101 14.60 11.44 7.52
N GLY A 102 13.97 10.34 7.93
CA GLY A 102 12.72 10.36 8.67
C GLY A 102 11.48 10.56 7.82
N LYS A 103 11.63 10.66 6.49
CA LYS A 103 10.49 10.85 5.60
C LYS A 103 9.61 9.63 5.52
N MET A 104 8.31 9.86 5.42
CA MET A 104 7.31 8.83 5.21
C MET A 104 7.26 8.44 3.73
N LEU A 105 7.15 7.15 3.45
CA LEU A 105 6.81 6.66 2.10
C LEU A 105 5.29 6.48 2.05
N LYS A 106 4.62 7.23 1.19
CA LYS A 106 3.17 7.15 1.04
C LYS A 106 2.81 6.70 -0.36
N PHE A 107 1.93 5.72 -0.47
CA PHE A 107 1.49 5.22 -1.76
C PHE A 107 0.03 4.78 -1.73
N LEU A 108 -0.60 4.89 -2.89
CA LEU A 108 -1.92 4.32 -3.13
C LEU A 108 -1.74 2.89 -3.64
N CYS A 109 -2.61 2.00 -3.19
CA CYS A 109 -2.64 0.63 -3.69
C CYS A 109 -4.09 0.24 -3.93
N MET A 110 -4.40 -0.12 -5.17
CA MET A 110 -5.72 -0.62 -5.54
C MET A 110 -5.67 -2.11 -5.76
N VAL A 111 -6.62 -2.83 -5.16
CA VAL A 111 -6.73 -4.29 -5.28
C VAL A 111 -8.18 -4.65 -5.52
N PRO A 112 -8.45 -5.85 -6.07
CA PRO A 112 -9.82 -6.40 -6.04
C PRO A 112 -10.31 -6.55 -4.61
N VAL A 113 -11.62 -6.54 -4.41
CA VAL A 113 -12.24 -6.65 -3.08
C VAL A 113 -11.71 -7.85 -2.30
N GLU A 114 -11.54 -8.99 -2.96
CA GLU A 114 -11.00 -10.20 -2.34
C GLU A 114 -9.56 -10.08 -1.87
N GLY A 115 -8.83 -9.07 -2.35
CA GLY A 115 -7.46 -8.79 -1.95
C GLY A 115 -7.33 -7.80 -0.79
N HIS A 116 -8.43 -7.24 -0.33
CA HIS A 116 -8.41 -6.26 0.75
C HIS A 116 -8.43 -6.94 2.11
N ILE A 117 -7.26 -7.12 2.70
CA ILE A 117 -7.07 -7.76 4.00
C ILE A 117 -6.11 -6.93 4.85
N GLY A 118 -6.12 -7.16 6.16
CA GLY A 118 -5.14 -6.59 7.08
C GLY A 118 -5.54 -5.27 7.71
N PHE A 119 -6.73 -4.73 7.44
CA PHE A 119 -7.21 -3.47 8.03
C PHE A 119 -8.17 -3.67 9.20
N GLY A 120 -8.45 -4.91 9.62
CA GLY A 120 -9.32 -5.20 10.76
C GLY A 120 -10.80 -4.93 10.50
N GLU A 121 -11.21 -4.94 9.28
CA GLU A 121 -12.60 -4.73 8.88
C GLU A 121 -13.39 -6.03 8.86
#